data_2a6ebe50c6c95b274330656ba8de7c75
#
_entry.id   2a6ebe50c6c95b274330656ba8de7c75
#
_cell.length_a   1.000
_cell.length_b   1.000
_cell.length_c   1.000
_cell.angle_alpha   90.00
_cell.angle_beta   90.00
_cell.angle_gamma   90.00
#
_symmetry.space_group_name_H-M   'P 1'
#
loop_
_entity.id
_entity.type
_entity.pdbx_description
1 polymer ?
#
loop_
_entity_poly.entity_id
_entity_poly.type
_entity_poly.pdbx_seq_one_letter_code
_entity_poly.pdbx_strand_id
1 'polypeptide(L)'
;MSERKYHFETLQLHVGQEQADPVTDSRAVPIYQTTSYVFHNAQHAADRFDLKDAGNIYGRLTNTTEDVFEQRIAALEGGVAALAVASGAAAINYTIQALAQNGGHIVAQKTIYGGTSNLLEHTLPAFGVTTTFVNAHDLAEVEGAIQENTRAIYLETLGNPNSDIPDIDAIAEIAHKHGLPLVIDNTFGTPYLIRPIEHGADIVVHSATKFIGGHGTTLGGIIVDSGKFDWKASGKFPAFAEPNPSYHGVSFVDAAGPAAFVTYVRAIILRDTGACISPFNAWLLLQGTETLSLRLDRHNENTKKVVEFLTKHPKVAHVNHPSLPDHPDHALYEKYFPNGGASIFTFDIKGGQKEAFEFIDHLKIFSLLANVADVKSLVIHPATTTHAQLSPEELEDVGIHENTIRLSIGTEHIDDILADLDQALNAVE
;
A
#
# COMPACT_ATOMS: atom_id res chain seq x y z
N MET A 1 17.84 -15.62 -27.57
CA MET A 1 17.53 -14.20 -27.72
C MET A 1 17.20 -13.73 -26.30
N SER A 2 17.86 -12.71 -25.76
CA SER A 2 17.50 -12.16 -24.45
C SER A 2 16.07 -11.62 -24.56
N GLU A 3 15.18 -12.08 -23.72
CA GLU A 3 13.83 -11.54 -23.65
C GLU A 3 13.91 -10.02 -23.43
N ARG A 4 13.24 -9.26 -24.29
CA ARG A 4 13.20 -7.80 -24.20
C ARG A 4 12.46 -7.41 -22.92
N LYS A 5 13.15 -6.72 -22.00
CA LYS A 5 12.53 -6.18 -20.80
C LYS A 5 11.68 -4.97 -21.20
N TYR A 6 10.36 -5.03 -20.98
CA TYR A 6 9.46 -3.89 -21.23
C TYR A 6 9.58 -2.84 -20.13
N HIS A 7 9.28 -1.57 -20.48
CA HIS A 7 9.16 -0.46 -19.55
C HIS A 7 7.82 -0.51 -18.78
N PHE A 8 7.72 0.25 -17.71
CA PHE A 8 6.57 0.27 -16.81
C PHE A 8 5.25 0.50 -17.55
N GLU A 9 5.21 1.49 -18.45
CA GLU A 9 4.03 1.90 -19.21
C GLU A 9 3.51 0.78 -20.14
N THR A 10 4.40 -0.09 -20.60
CA THR A 10 4.01 -1.27 -21.37
C THR A 10 3.52 -2.40 -20.44
N LEU A 11 4.21 -2.62 -19.33
CA LEU A 11 3.83 -3.65 -18.36
C LEU A 11 2.44 -3.35 -17.76
N GLN A 12 2.17 -2.09 -17.40
CA GLN A 12 0.86 -1.69 -16.82
C GLN A 12 -0.33 -1.94 -17.74
N LEU A 13 -0.09 -2.08 -19.05
CA LEU A 13 -1.13 -2.31 -20.06
C LEU A 13 -1.29 -3.78 -20.45
N HIS A 14 -0.23 -4.59 -20.37
CA HIS A 14 -0.19 -5.88 -21.05
C HIS A 14 -0.03 -7.10 -20.16
N VAL A 15 0.62 -6.98 -18.99
CA VAL A 15 0.87 -8.16 -18.14
C VAL A 15 -0.44 -8.79 -17.69
N GLY A 16 -0.51 -10.12 -17.82
CA GLY A 16 -1.71 -10.92 -17.51
C GLY A 16 -2.76 -10.96 -18.63
N GLN A 17 -2.58 -10.18 -19.72
CA GLN A 17 -3.43 -10.21 -20.92
C GLN A 17 -2.63 -10.10 -22.22
N GLU A 18 -1.46 -10.72 -22.26
CA GLU A 18 -0.61 -10.78 -23.45
C GLU A 18 -1.31 -11.45 -24.63
N GLN A 19 -2.26 -12.36 -24.32
CA GLN A 19 -3.11 -13.04 -25.28
C GLN A 19 -4.56 -12.61 -25.08
N ALA A 20 -5.36 -12.63 -26.16
CA ALA A 20 -6.82 -12.47 -26.06
C ALA A 20 -7.42 -13.62 -25.23
N ASP A 21 -8.63 -13.41 -24.70
CA ASP A 21 -9.38 -14.46 -24.01
C ASP A 21 -9.49 -15.72 -24.90
N PRO A 22 -9.05 -16.91 -24.44
CA PRO A 22 -8.93 -18.07 -25.30
C PRO A 22 -10.28 -18.68 -25.72
N VAL A 23 -11.39 -18.24 -25.12
CA VAL A 23 -12.74 -18.76 -25.44
C VAL A 23 -13.48 -17.83 -26.38
N THR A 24 -13.30 -16.52 -26.22
CA THR A 24 -14.13 -15.51 -26.92
C THR A 24 -13.33 -14.60 -27.85
N ASP A 25 -12.01 -14.71 -27.86
CA ASP A 25 -11.08 -13.78 -28.53
C ASP A 25 -11.24 -12.32 -28.06
N SER A 26 -11.83 -12.10 -26.89
CA SER A 26 -11.98 -10.75 -26.32
C SER A 26 -10.64 -10.08 -26.07
N ARG A 27 -10.47 -8.85 -26.57
CA ARG A 27 -9.28 -8.05 -26.32
C ARG A 27 -9.25 -7.49 -24.89
N ALA A 28 -10.40 -7.07 -24.36
CA ALA A 28 -10.53 -6.63 -22.98
C ALA A 28 -10.59 -7.84 -22.04
N VAL A 29 -10.08 -7.68 -20.82
CA VAL A 29 -10.17 -8.71 -19.78
C VAL A 29 -11.66 -8.95 -19.45
N PRO A 30 -12.20 -10.19 -19.63
CA PRO A 30 -13.58 -10.49 -19.26
C PRO A 30 -13.79 -10.44 -17.74
N ILE A 31 -15.01 -10.10 -17.31
CA ILE A 31 -15.39 -10.19 -15.91
C ILE A 31 -16.03 -11.56 -15.65
N TYR A 32 -15.26 -12.46 -15.04
CA TYR A 32 -15.75 -13.79 -14.65
C TYR A 32 -16.46 -13.75 -13.30
N GLN A 33 -17.70 -13.26 -13.31
CA GLN A 33 -18.53 -13.14 -12.10
C GLN A 33 -19.16 -14.50 -11.75
N THR A 34 -18.37 -15.37 -11.11
CA THR A 34 -18.83 -16.72 -10.71
C THR A 34 -18.31 -17.10 -9.33
N THR A 35 -19.08 -17.92 -8.62
CA THR A 35 -18.68 -18.47 -7.31
C THR A 35 -17.87 -19.77 -7.44
N SER A 36 -18.11 -20.57 -8.47
CA SER A 36 -17.56 -21.93 -8.59
C SER A 36 -17.35 -22.34 -10.04
N TYR A 37 -16.52 -23.35 -10.22
CA TYR A 37 -16.14 -23.88 -11.53
C TYR A 37 -16.51 -25.35 -11.65
N VAL A 38 -16.97 -25.81 -12.81
CA VAL A 38 -17.44 -27.16 -13.05
C VAL A 38 -16.25 -28.08 -13.33
N PHE A 39 -16.22 -29.24 -12.68
CA PHE A 39 -15.26 -30.32 -12.99
C PHE A 39 -15.79 -31.18 -14.13
N HIS A 40 -14.87 -31.74 -14.95
CA HIS A 40 -15.22 -32.57 -16.09
C HIS A 40 -15.78 -33.93 -15.67
N ASN A 41 -15.34 -34.47 -14.53
CA ASN A 41 -15.78 -35.71 -13.92
C ASN A 41 -15.32 -35.81 -12.46
N ALA A 42 -15.70 -36.85 -11.73
CA ALA A 42 -15.36 -37.04 -10.33
C ALA A 42 -13.83 -37.18 -10.07
N GLN A 43 -13.12 -37.84 -11.01
CA GLN A 43 -11.66 -37.96 -10.88
C GLN A 43 -10.95 -36.62 -11.03
N HIS A 44 -11.37 -35.79 -12.00
CA HIS A 44 -10.86 -34.44 -12.15
C HIS A 44 -11.08 -33.60 -10.90
N ALA A 45 -12.24 -33.74 -10.24
CA ALA A 45 -12.51 -33.07 -8.97
C ALA A 45 -11.53 -33.55 -7.88
N ALA A 46 -11.34 -34.86 -7.74
CA ALA A 46 -10.40 -35.42 -6.75
C ALA A 46 -8.96 -34.96 -7.01
N ASP A 47 -8.50 -34.99 -8.23
CA ASP A 47 -7.13 -34.59 -8.60
C ASP A 47 -6.90 -33.08 -8.31
N ARG A 48 -7.91 -32.24 -8.48
CA ARG A 48 -7.87 -30.83 -8.18
C ARG A 48 -7.72 -30.56 -6.66
N PHE A 49 -8.47 -31.28 -5.84
CA PHE A 49 -8.37 -31.19 -4.36
C PHE A 49 -7.10 -31.83 -3.80
N ASP A 50 -6.57 -32.85 -4.48
CA ASP A 50 -5.31 -33.48 -4.14
C ASP A 50 -4.06 -32.70 -4.63
N LEU A 51 -4.26 -31.49 -5.21
CA LEU A 51 -3.21 -30.64 -5.79
C LEU A 51 -2.42 -31.30 -6.93
N LYS A 52 -2.96 -32.34 -7.58
CA LYS A 52 -2.38 -33.01 -8.74
C LYS A 52 -2.68 -32.30 -10.06
N ASP A 53 -3.75 -31.51 -10.08
CA ASP A 53 -4.16 -30.73 -11.23
C ASP A 53 -4.39 -29.27 -10.80
N ALA A 54 -3.80 -28.31 -11.54
CA ALA A 54 -3.90 -26.90 -11.23
C ALA A 54 -5.16 -26.28 -11.87
N GLY A 55 -5.75 -25.27 -11.21
CA GLY A 55 -6.82 -24.46 -11.78
C GLY A 55 -7.89 -24.04 -10.77
N ASN A 56 -8.94 -23.45 -11.28
CA ASN A 56 -10.00 -22.86 -10.46
C ASN A 56 -10.91 -23.92 -9.82
N ILE A 57 -11.30 -23.68 -8.59
CA ILE A 57 -12.27 -24.47 -7.80
C ILE A 57 -13.42 -23.56 -7.37
N TYR A 58 -13.10 -22.49 -6.67
CA TYR A 58 -14.05 -21.61 -6.02
C TYR A 58 -13.54 -20.15 -6.04
N GLY A 59 -14.42 -19.21 -6.40
CA GLY A 59 -14.07 -17.81 -6.67
C GLY A 59 -13.43 -17.05 -5.51
N ARG A 60 -13.61 -17.50 -4.26
CA ARG A 60 -12.89 -16.91 -3.10
C ARG A 60 -11.39 -17.17 -3.14
N LEU A 61 -10.96 -18.29 -3.72
CA LEU A 61 -9.56 -18.69 -3.78
C LEU A 61 -8.87 -18.21 -5.04
N THR A 62 -9.54 -18.39 -6.18
CA THR A 62 -9.00 -18.07 -7.50
C THR A 62 -10.10 -17.63 -8.45
N ASN A 63 -9.82 -16.60 -9.23
CA ASN A 63 -10.72 -16.11 -10.28
C ASN A 63 -9.88 -15.53 -11.42
N THR A 64 -10.25 -15.81 -12.64
CA THR A 64 -9.47 -15.43 -13.83
C THR A 64 -9.32 -13.91 -13.99
N THR A 65 -10.35 -13.13 -13.64
CA THR A 65 -10.28 -11.66 -13.68
C THR A 65 -9.33 -11.10 -12.60
N GLU A 66 -9.43 -11.66 -11.40
CA GLU A 66 -8.56 -11.29 -10.27
C GLU A 66 -7.10 -11.64 -10.55
N ASP A 67 -6.84 -12.80 -11.17
CA ASP A 67 -5.51 -13.28 -11.52
C ASP A 67 -4.78 -12.31 -12.47
N VAL A 68 -5.47 -11.70 -13.44
CA VAL A 68 -4.88 -10.67 -14.31
C VAL A 68 -4.44 -9.46 -13.49
N PHE A 69 -5.22 -9.02 -12.52
CA PHE A 69 -4.86 -7.91 -11.64
C PHE A 69 -3.67 -8.26 -10.75
N GLU A 70 -3.66 -9.46 -10.18
CA GLU A 70 -2.55 -9.97 -9.34
C GLU A 70 -1.24 -10.05 -10.13
N GLN A 71 -1.25 -10.66 -11.32
CA GLN A 71 -0.07 -10.77 -12.19
C GLN A 71 0.47 -9.39 -12.58
N ARG A 72 -0.42 -8.46 -12.91
CA ARG A 72 -0.04 -7.12 -13.33
C ARG A 72 0.65 -6.35 -12.21
N ILE A 73 0.07 -6.31 -11.02
CA ILE A 73 0.68 -5.60 -9.89
C ILE A 73 1.97 -6.28 -9.43
N ALA A 74 2.03 -7.63 -9.41
CA ALA A 74 3.27 -8.35 -9.12
C ALA A 74 4.40 -7.95 -10.07
N ALA A 75 4.13 -7.89 -11.38
CA ALA A 75 5.13 -7.47 -12.37
C ALA A 75 5.53 -6.00 -12.24
N LEU A 76 4.61 -5.11 -11.93
CA LEU A 76 4.90 -3.69 -11.74
C LEU A 76 5.76 -3.43 -10.50
N GLU A 77 5.52 -4.13 -9.39
CA GLU A 77 6.35 -4.07 -8.18
C GLU A 77 7.69 -4.83 -8.32
N GLY A 78 7.80 -5.74 -9.29
CA GLY A 78 8.96 -6.62 -9.43
C GLY A 78 8.93 -7.83 -8.49
N GLY A 79 7.74 -8.21 -8.02
CA GLY A 79 7.50 -9.42 -7.23
C GLY A 79 7.29 -10.67 -8.07
N VAL A 80 7.29 -11.83 -7.42
CA VAL A 80 7.07 -13.13 -8.07
C VAL A 80 5.60 -13.52 -8.15
N ALA A 81 4.78 -13.04 -7.21
CA ALA A 81 3.34 -13.30 -7.13
C ALA A 81 2.64 -12.24 -6.31
N ALA A 82 1.32 -12.12 -6.48
CA ALA A 82 0.48 -11.26 -5.66
C ALA A 82 -0.86 -11.91 -5.31
N LEU A 83 -1.53 -11.36 -4.31
CA LEU A 83 -2.87 -11.75 -3.86
C LEU A 83 -3.74 -10.53 -3.70
N ALA A 84 -4.80 -10.44 -4.48
CA ALA A 84 -5.83 -9.42 -4.34
C ALA A 84 -6.82 -9.77 -3.22
N VAL A 85 -7.19 -8.78 -2.42
CA VAL A 85 -8.11 -8.92 -1.28
C VAL A 85 -9.09 -7.74 -1.23
N ALA A 86 -10.11 -7.83 -0.38
CA ALA A 86 -11.25 -6.92 -0.35
C ALA A 86 -10.88 -5.45 -0.04
N SER A 87 -9.77 -5.18 0.62
CA SER A 87 -9.33 -3.84 1.01
C SER A 87 -7.85 -3.78 1.40
N GLY A 88 -7.28 -2.57 1.46
CA GLY A 88 -5.94 -2.37 2.02
C GLY A 88 -5.83 -2.86 3.47
N ALA A 89 -6.85 -2.62 4.28
CA ALA A 89 -6.89 -3.12 5.66
C ALA A 89 -6.84 -4.66 5.71
N ALA A 90 -7.51 -5.36 4.78
CA ALA A 90 -7.41 -6.82 4.67
C ALA A 90 -6.01 -7.26 4.24
N ALA A 91 -5.36 -6.53 3.33
CA ALA A 91 -3.99 -6.85 2.90
C ALA A 91 -3.01 -6.75 4.07
N ILE A 92 -3.07 -5.66 4.84
CA ILE A 92 -2.23 -5.45 6.02
C ILE A 92 -2.52 -6.52 7.08
N ASN A 93 -3.79 -6.68 7.45
CA ASN A 93 -4.18 -7.63 8.49
C ASN A 93 -3.77 -9.08 8.15
N TYR A 94 -3.97 -9.52 6.91
CA TYR A 94 -3.58 -10.86 6.46
C TYR A 94 -2.06 -11.06 6.47
N THR A 95 -1.33 -10.03 6.06
CA THR A 95 0.15 -10.04 6.11
C THR A 95 0.63 -10.19 7.55
N ILE A 96 0.13 -9.35 8.47
CA ILE A 96 0.53 -9.40 9.88
C ILE A 96 0.11 -10.71 10.55
N GLN A 97 -1.13 -11.18 10.33
CA GLN A 97 -1.58 -12.45 10.88
C GLN A 97 -0.77 -13.64 10.39
N ALA A 98 -0.38 -13.65 9.10
CA ALA A 98 0.45 -14.72 8.54
C ALA A 98 1.84 -14.75 9.18
N LEU A 99 2.45 -13.58 9.40
CA LEU A 99 3.80 -13.46 9.95
C LEU A 99 3.85 -13.63 11.47
N ALA A 100 2.96 -12.94 12.19
CA ALA A 100 3.02 -12.78 13.65
C ALA A 100 2.07 -13.70 14.42
N GLN A 101 1.56 -14.76 13.81
CA GLN A 101 0.74 -15.76 14.51
C GLN A 101 1.45 -16.36 15.74
N ASN A 102 0.67 -16.91 16.67
CA ASN A 102 1.17 -17.55 17.88
C ASN A 102 1.98 -16.63 18.82
N GLY A 103 1.57 -15.38 18.98
CA GLY A 103 2.20 -14.44 19.92
C GLY A 103 3.42 -13.73 19.33
N GLY A 104 3.46 -13.56 18.01
CA GLY A 104 4.51 -12.80 17.34
C GLY A 104 4.45 -11.30 17.64
N HIS A 105 5.58 -10.65 17.41
CA HIS A 105 5.79 -9.22 17.61
C HIS A 105 6.16 -8.52 16.29
N ILE A 106 5.69 -7.29 16.12
CA ILE A 106 5.99 -6.42 14.97
C ILE A 106 6.73 -5.17 15.46
N VAL A 107 7.78 -4.77 14.76
CA VAL A 107 8.35 -3.43 14.89
C VAL A 107 7.73 -2.57 13.78
N ALA A 108 7.06 -1.48 14.12
CA ALA A 108 6.34 -0.65 13.15
C ALA A 108 6.77 0.81 13.24
N GLN A 109 6.86 1.49 12.10
CA GLN A 109 7.04 2.93 12.04
C GLN A 109 5.88 3.64 12.76
N LYS A 110 6.14 4.75 13.48
CA LYS A 110 5.11 5.54 14.17
C LYS A 110 4.19 6.28 13.20
N THR A 111 4.75 6.85 12.15
CA THR A 111 4.06 7.71 11.18
C THR A 111 3.44 6.90 10.05
N ILE A 112 2.57 5.96 10.39
CA ILE A 112 1.82 5.12 9.45
C ILE A 112 0.34 5.50 9.43
N TYR A 113 -0.39 4.97 8.47
CA TYR A 113 -1.83 5.14 8.36
C TYR A 113 -2.55 4.84 9.69
N GLY A 114 -3.36 5.79 10.18
CA GLY A 114 -4.03 5.67 11.48
C GLY A 114 -4.86 4.40 11.66
N GLY A 115 -5.45 3.86 10.58
CA GLY A 115 -6.14 2.56 10.63
C GLY A 115 -5.18 1.39 10.87
N THR A 116 -3.96 1.46 10.37
CA THR A 116 -2.91 0.45 10.63
C THR A 116 -2.38 0.56 12.05
N SER A 117 -2.14 1.78 12.53
CA SER A 117 -1.78 2.04 13.93
C SER A 117 -2.82 1.43 14.88
N ASN A 118 -4.10 1.78 14.68
CA ASN A 118 -5.19 1.25 15.49
C ASN A 118 -5.31 -0.29 15.41
N LEU A 119 -5.09 -0.87 14.23
CA LEU A 119 -5.08 -2.34 14.06
C LEU A 119 -3.98 -2.97 14.91
N LEU A 120 -2.76 -2.43 14.84
CA LEU A 120 -1.58 -2.97 15.52
C LEU A 120 -1.63 -2.73 17.04
N GLU A 121 -2.13 -1.59 17.48
CA GLU A 121 -2.12 -1.19 18.90
C GLU A 121 -3.30 -1.74 19.69
N HIS A 122 -4.49 -1.79 19.08
CA HIS A 122 -5.72 -2.10 19.82
C HIS A 122 -6.41 -3.39 19.38
N THR A 123 -6.40 -3.72 18.08
CA THR A 123 -7.15 -4.87 17.59
C THR A 123 -6.36 -6.17 17.68
N LEU A 124 -5.16 -6.20 17.15
CA LEU A 124 -4.35 -7.41 17.08
C LEU A 124 -3.82 -7.93 18.42
N PRO A 125 -3.62 -7.13 19.49
CA PRO A 125 -3.31 -7.67 20.81
C PRO A 125 -4.35 -8.65 21.35
N ALA A 126 -5.63 -8.49 21.01
CA ALA A 126 -6.67 -9.45 21.34
C ALA A 126 -6.48 -10.83 20.68
N PHE A 127 -5.66 -10.90 19.62
CA PHE A 127 -5.28 -12.11 18.90
C PHE A 127 -3.84 -12.56 19.19
N GLY A 128 -3.20 -11.94 20.21
CA GLY A 128 -1.87 -12.30 20.69
C GLY A 128 -0.71 -11.68 19.92
N VAL A 129 -0.95 -10.78 18.96
CA VAL A 129 0.12 -10.03 18.27
C VAL A 129 0.45 -8.78 19.06
N THR A 130 1.73 -8.53 19.30
CA THR A 130 2.21 -7.31 19.96
C THR A 130 2.99 -6.42 19.00
N THR A 131 3.07 -5.12 19.29
CA THR A 131 3.77 -4.16 18.43
C THR A 131 4.60 -3.18 19.26
N THR A 132 5.80 -2.84 18.76
CA THR A 132 6.56 -1.68 19.22
C THR A 132 6.63 -0.66 18.09
N PHE A 133 6.12 0.53 18.34
CA PHE A 133 6.22 1.65 17.40
C PHE A 133 7.54 2.38 17.61
N VAL A 134 8.21 2.70 16.50
CA VAL A 134 9.56 3.31 16.49
C VAL A 134 9.61 4.53 15.56
N ASN A 135 10.52 5.44 15.86
CA ASN A 135 10.93 6.46 14.90
C ASN A 135 11.82 5.81 13.83
N ALA A 136 11.31 5.67 12.61
CA ALA A 136 12.04 5.03 11.51
C ALA A 136 13.29 5.82 11.03
N HIS A 137 13.46 7.07 11.47
CA HIS A 137 14.70 7.84 11.23
C HIS A 137 15.80 7.51 12.24
N ASP A 138 15.49 6.87 13.37
CA ASP A 138 16.46 6.38 14.34
C ASP A 138 16.69 4.87 14.16
N LEU A 139 17.72 4.52 13.39
CA LEU A 139 18.08 3.13 13.12
C LEU A 139 18.45 2.35 14.39
N ALA A 140 18.95 3.02 15.43
CA ALA A 140 19.26 2.38 16.70
C ALA A 140 17.97 2.06 17.48
N GLU A 141 16.96 2.93 17.43
CA GLU A 141 15.62 2.64 17.99
C GLU A 141 14.97 1.46 17.24
N VAL A 142 15.04 1.44 15.91
CA VAL A 142 14.52 0.34 15.10
C VAL A 142 15.16 -0.99 15.48
N GLU A 143 16.49 -1.07 15.52
CA GLU A 143 17.20 -2.31 15.87
C GLU A 143 16.97 -2.69 17.35
N GLY A 144 16.95 -1.71 18.25
CA GLY A 144 16.74 -1.91 19.69
C GLY A 144 15.33 -2.41 20.05
N ALA A 145 14.34 -2.18 19.20
CA ALA A 145 12.97 -2.65 19.40
C ALA A 145 12.78 -4.14 19.03
N ILE A 146 13.75 -4.78 18.37
CA ILE A 146 13.67 -6.18 17.94
C ILE A 146 13.75 -7.12 19.17
N GLN A 147 12.77 -8.00 19.31
CA GLN A 147 12.65 -9.00 20.36
C GLN A 147 12.82 -10.40 19.77
N GLU A 148 12.95 -11.43 20.63
CA GLU A 148 13.06 -12.84 20.21
C GLU A 148 11.86 -13.27 19.35
N ASN A 149 10.65 -12.85 19.76
CA ASN A 149 9.40 -13.15 19.06
C ASN A 149 9.06 -12.15 17.93
N THR A 150 9.94 -11.21 17.58
CA THR A 150 9.72 -10.33 16.42
C THR A 150 9.64 -11.16 15.15
N ARG A 151 8.69 -10.79 14.27
CA ARG A 151 8.40 -11.51 13.03
C ARG A 151 8.49 -10.64 11.78
N ALA A 152 8.43 -9.33 11.91
CA ALA A 152 8.63 -8.41 10.79
C ALA A 152 8.94 -7.01 11.29
N ILE A 153 9.52 -6.20 10.38
CA ILE A 153 9.52 -4.73 10.47
C ILE A 153 8.50 -4.23 9.43
N TYR A 154 7.65 -3.28 9.82
CA TYR A 154 6.59 -2.72 8.99
C TYR A 154 6.79 -1.21 8.82
N LEU A 155 6.82 -0.74 7.55
CA LEU A 155 7.01 0.65 7.17
C LEU A 155 5.97 1.08 6.11
N GLU A 156 5.83 2.39 5.94
CA GLU A 156 5.24 3.02 4.74
C GLU A 156 6.34 3.72 3.93
N THR A 157 6.25 3.70 2.59
CA THR A 157 7.21 4.43 1.73
C THR A 157 7.12 5.94 1.88
N LEU A 158 5.92 6.42 2.15
CA LEU A 158 5.57 7.81 2.45
C LEU A 158 4.57 7.80 3.58
N GLY A 159 4.96 8.32 4.73
CA GLY A 159 4.14 8.33 5.94
C GLY A 159 2.88 9.18 5.80
N ASN A 160 1.88 8.88 6.60
CA ASN A 160 0.59 9.58 6.60
C ASN A 160 0.37 10.26 7.97
N PRO A 161 0.21 11.59 8.02
CA PRO A 161 -0.16 12.48 6.90
C PRO A 161 1.00 13.25 6.26
N ASN A 162 2.19 13.19 6.81
CA ASN A 162 3.28 14.14 6.57
C ASN A 162 4.21 13.77 5.40
N SER A 163 4.05 12.58 4.79
CA SER A 163 4.93 12.08 3.73
C SER A 163 6.41 11.98 4.11
N ASP A 164 6.71 11.71 5.38
CA ASP A 164 8.05 11.38 5.85
C ASP A 164 8.57 10.08 5.22
N ILE A 165 9.88 10.00 5.01
CA ILE A 165 10.51 8.93 4.22
C ILE A 165 11.55 8.19 5.08
N PRO A 166 11.32 6.90 5.42
CA PRO A 166 12.34 6.09 6.11
C PRO A 166 13.50 5.72 5.17
N ASP A 167 14.71 5.49 5.72
CA ASP A 167 15.80 4.89 4.94
C ASP A 167 15.54 3.38 4.78
N ILE A 168 14.85 3.04 3.70
CA ILE A 168 14.40 1.68 3.41
C ILE A 168 15.58 0.71 3.30
N ASP A 169 16.66 1.10 2.60
CA ASP A 169 17.82 0.24 2.41
C ASP A 169 18.48 -0.11 3.76
N ALA A 170 18.66 0.89 4.63
CA ALA A 170 19.27 0.67 5.94
C ALA A 170 18.40 -0.19 6.87
N ILE A 171 17.07 0.01 6.84
CA ILE A 171 16.15 -0.80 7.66
C ILE A 171 16.03 -2.23 7.11
N ALA A 172 16.11 -2.42 5.79
CA ALA A 172 16.17 -3.75 5.18
C ALA A 172 17.40 -4.53 5.65
N GLU A 173 18.57 -3.89 5.71
CA GLU A 173 19.79 -4.51 6.25
C GLU A 173 19.62 -4.94 7.71
N ILE A 174 19.00 -4.10 8.55
CA ILE A 174 18.68 -4.44 9.94
C ILE A 174 17.72 -5.64 9.99
N ALA A 175 16.62 -5.61 9.25
CA ALA A 175 15.65 -6.69 9.22
C ALA A 175 16.30 -8.02 8.85
N HIS A 176 17.03 -8.06 7.74
CA HIS A 176 17.67 -9.28 7.24
C HIS A 176 18.78 -9.80 8.16
N LYS A 177 19.56 -8.92 8.79
CA LYS A 177 20.55 -9.31 9.81
C LYS A 177 19.91 -10.10 10.95
N HIS A 178 18.67 -9.80 11.32
CA HIS A 178 17.91 -10.47 12.36
C HIS A 178 17.01 -11.61 11.82
N GLY A 179 17.11 -11.97 10.54
CA GLY A 179 16.28 -13.00 9.91
C GLY A 179 14.80 -12.63 9.86
N LEU A 180 14.48 -11.35 9.72
CA LEU A 180 13.13 -10.80 9.64
C LEU A 180 12.81 -10.32 8.22
N PRO A 181 11.59 -10.55 7.69
CA PRO A 181 11.16 -9.89 6.48
C PRO A 181 10.85 -8.42 6.74
N LEU A 182 11.14 -7.57 5.74
CA LEU A 182 10.69 -6.19 5.68
C LEU A 182 9.37 -6.11 4.92
N VAL A 183 8.34 -5.61 5.58
CA VAL A 183 7.01 -5.34 4.99
C VAL A 183 6.86 -3.86 4.76
N ILE A 184 6.49 -3.48 3.54
CA ILE A 184 6.29 -2.07 3.18
C ILE A 184 4.90 -1.85 2.59
N ASP A 185 4.17 -0.92 3.17
CA ASP A 185 2.97 -0.35 2.54
C ASP A 185 3.39 0.70 1.52
N ASN A 186 3.22 0.37 0.24
CA ASN A 186 3.58 1.24 -0.89
C ASN A 186 2.36 1.95 -1.49
N THR A 187 1.31 2.15 -0.71
CA THR A 187 0.07 2.78 -1.17
C THR A 187 0.29 4.17 -1.75
N PHE A 188 1.13 5.00 -1.10
CA PHE A 188 1.41 6.37 -1.56
C PHE A 188 2.53 6.42 -2.60
N GLY A 189 3.53 5.55 -2.47
CA GLY A 189 4.62 5.45 -3.44
C GLY A 189 4.17 4.85 -4.77
N THR A 190 3.33 3.86 -4.77
CA THR A 190 2.92 3.05 -5.93
C THR A 190 4.11 2.40 -6.65
N PRO A 191 3.92 1.34 -7.43
CA PRO A 191 5.03 0.73 -8.16
C PRO A 191 5.63 1.62 -9.27
N TYR A 192 4.99 2.76 -9.57
CA TYR A 192 5.49 3.72 -10.55
C TYR A 192 6.53 4.68 -9.97
N LEU A 193 6.33 5.17 -8.76
CA LEU A 193 7.24 6.15 -8.16
C LEU A 193 8.40 5.47 -7.44
N ILE A 194 8.15 4.32 -6.79
CA ILE A 194 9.15 3.51 -6.10
C ILE A 194 8.77 2.03 -6.12
N ARG A 195 9.76 1.16 -6.22
CA ARG A 195 9.64 -0.29 -6.04
C ARG A 195 10.39 -0.73 -4.79
N PRO A 196 9.74 -0.85 -3.65
CA PRO A 196 10.42 -1.21 -2.39
C PRO A 196 11.18 -2.54 -2.46
N ILE A 197 10.76 -3.48 -3.32
CA ILE A 197 11.47 -4.75 -3.56
C ILE A 197 12.90 -4.53 -4.10
N GLU A 198 13.15 -3.46 -4.82
CA GLU A 198 14.48 -3.08 -5.30
C GLU A 198 15.36 -2.52 -4.16
N HIS A 199 14.72 -2.14 -3.05
CA HIS A 199 15.33 -1.60 -1.82
C HIS A 199 15.27 -2.56 -0.63
N GLY A 200 15.08 -3.85 -0.88
CA GLY A 200 15.15 -4.88 0.15
C GLY A 200 13.83 -5.24 0.83
N ALA A 201 12.69 -4.68 0.41
CA ALA A 201 11.39 -5.16 0.89
C ALA A 201 11.13 -6.59 0.44
N ASP A 202 10.62 -7.41 1.35
CA ASP A 202 10.27 -8.81 1.09
C ASP A 202 8.80 -8.95 0.74
N ILE A 203 7.96 -8.13 1.37
CA ILE A 203 6.51 -8.10 1.16
C ILE A 203 6.09 -6.66 0.95
N VAL A 204 5.31 -6.40 -0.09
CA VAL A 204 4.72 -5.08 -0.35
C VAL A 204 3.21 -5.20 -0.28
N VAL A 205 2.57 -4.27 0.43
CA VAL A 205 1.11 -4.17 0.49
C VAL A 205 0.62 -2.86 -0.09
N HIS A 206 -0.59 -2.87 -0.64
CA HIS A 206 -1.26 -1.65 -1.10
C HIS A 206 -2.73 -1.64 -0.70
N SER A 207 -3.21 -0.48 -0.33
CA SER A 207 -4.61 -0.14 -0.54
C SER A 207 -4.80 0.23 -2.02
N ALA A 208 -5.20 -0.74 -2.84
CA ALA A 208 -5.45 -0.51 -4.26
C ALA A 208 -6.61 0.48 -4.50
N THR A 209 -7.41 0.74 -3.48
CA THR A 209 -8.44 1.78 -3.39
C THR A 209 -7.93 3.17 -3.77
N LYS A 210 -6.63 3.44 -3.46
CA LYS A 210 -5.99 4.75 -3.57
C LYS A 210 -5.50 4.98 -5.00
N PHE A 211 -4.24 5.34 -5.22
CA PHE A 211 -3.70 5.64 -6.56
C PHE A 211 -3.88 4.54 -7.60
N ILE A 212 -3.83 3.26 -7.24
CA ILE A 212 -4.02 2.16 -8.20
C ILE A 212 -5.40 2.27 -8.85
N GLY A 213 -6.46 2.36 -8.07
CA GLY A 213 -7.82 2.64 -8.57
C GLY A 213 -7.98 4.07 -9.07
N GLY A 214 -7.57 5.03 -8.26
CA GLY A 214 -7.44 6.45 -8.57
C GLY A 214 -8.73 7.26 -8.69
N HIS A 215 -9.91 6.65 -8.58
CA HIS A 215 -11.20 7.30 -8.89
C HIS A 215 -12.21 7.28 -7.74
N GLY A 216 -11.82 6.72 -6.58
CA GLY A 216 -12.73 6.62 -5.43
C GLY A 216 -13.95 5.72 -5.66
N THR A 217 -13.92 4.84 -6.65
CA THR A 217 -15.08 4.05 -7.10
C THR A 217 -15.15 2.67 -6.47
N THR A 218 -14.04 2.10 -5.99
CA THR A 218 -14.01 0.74 -5.46
C THR A 218 -12.95 0.55 -4.39
N LEU A 219 -13.22 -0.38 -3.49
CA LEU A 219 -12.26 -0.86 -2.49
C LEU A 219 -11.49 -2.05 -3.04
N GLY A 220 -10.22 -2.14 -2.66
CA GLY A 220 -9.38 -3.29 -2.89
C GLY A 220 -8.05 -3.18 -2.16
N GLY A 221 -7.41 -4.30 -1.93
CA GLY A 221 -6.06 -4.41 -1.43
C GLY A 221 -5.28 -5.42 -2.23
N ILE A 222 -3.95 -5.34 -2.15
CA ILE A 222 -3.09 -6.34 -2.78
C ILE A 222 -1.84 -6.55 -1.95
N ILE A 223 -1.41 -7.79 -1.87
CA ILE A 223 -0.19 -8.25 -1.20
C ILE A 223 0.74 -8.76 -2.30
N VAL A 224 1.98 -8.27 -2.34
CA VAL A 224 2.99 -8.71 -3.31
C VAL A 224 4.14 -9.39 -2.58
N ASP A 225 4.50 -10.58 -3.01
CA ASP A 225 5.62 -11.36 -2.51
C ASP A 225 6.85 -11.13 -3.40
N SER A 226 7.96 -10.69 -2.82
CA SER A 226 9.22 -10.52 -3.56
C SER A 226 9.83 -11.84 -4.03
N GLY A 227 9.53 -12.92 -3.31
CA GLY A 227 10.13 -14.24 -3.51
C GLY A 227 11.60 -14.33 -3.06
N LYS A 228 12.13 -13.32 -2.38
CA LYS A 228 13.55 -13.23 -2.03
C LYS A 228 13.85 -13.69 -0.60
N PHE A 229 12.86 -13.67 0.30
CA PHE A 229 13.08 -14.02 1.70
C PHE A 229 13.21 -15.54 1.88
N ASP A 230 14.26 -15.96 2.58
CA ASP A 230 14.49 -17.40 2.87
C ASP A 230 13.77 -17.80 4.18
N TRP A 231 12.53 -18.25 4.03
CA TRP A 231 11.67 -18.68 5.13
C TRP A 231 12.25 -19.84 5.94
N LYS A 232 13.00 -20.74 5.30
CA LYS A 232 13.65 -21.88 5.98
C LYS A 232 14.87 -21.44 6.77
N ALA A 233 15.76 -20.66 6.14
CA ALA A 233 16.98 -20.19 6.79
C ALA A 233 16.73 -19.29 7.99
N SER A 234 15.66 -18.48 7.95
CA SER A 234 15.24 -17.64 9.07
C SER A 234 14.90 -18.44 10.33
N GLY A 235 14.30 -19.63 10.20
CA GLY A 235 13.89 -20.48 11.33
C GLY A 235 12.73 -19.92 12.16
N LYS A 236 12.20 -18.74 11.84
CA LYS A 236 11.15 -18.04 12.61
C LYS A 236 9.73 -18.33 12.11
N PHE A 237 9.58 -19.00 10.96
CA PHE A 237 8.32 -19.16 10.24
C PHE A 237 7.95 -20.63 9.96
N PRO A 238 7.70 -21.45 11.01
CA PRO A 238 7.35 -22.85 10.82
C PRO A 238 6.08 -23.06 10.00
N ALA A 239 5.13 -22.10 10.04
CA ALA A 239 3.89 -22.18 9.28
C ALA A 239 4.10 -22.24 7.75
N PHE A 240 5.21 -21.71 7.25
CA PHE A 240 5.57 -21.76 5.82
C PHE A 240 6.53 -22.91 5.51
N ALA A 241 7.47 -23.19 6.43
CA ALA A 241 8.60 -24.07 6.21
C ALA A 241 8.33 -25.53 6.60
N GLU A 242 7.42 -25.79 7.56
CA GLU A 242 7.11 -27.11 8.05
C GLU A 242 5.86 -27.72 7.37
N PRO A 243 5.71 -29.07 7.45
CA PRO A 243 4.54 -29.77 6.92
C PRO A 243 3.23 -29.26 7.49
N ASN A 244 2.30 -28.84 6.64
CA ASN A 244 1.00 -28.30 7.05
C ASN A 244 -0.06 -29.43 7.07
N PRO A 245 -0.73 -29.69 8.22
CA PRO A 245 -1.72 -30.75 8.32
C PRO A 245 -2.98 -30.50 7.47
N SER A 246 -3.34 -29.24 7.18
CA SER A 246 -4.46 -28.87 6.30
C SER A 246 -4.19 -29.10 4.82
N TYR A 247 -2.91 -29.33 4.45
CA TYR A 247 -2.47 -29.52 3.08
C TYR A 247 -1.63 -30.80 2.93
N HIS A 248 -2.20 -31.92 3.39
CA HIS A 248 -1.63 -33.27 3.23
C HIS A 248 -0.17 -33.42 3.73
N GLY A 249 0.26 -32.57 4.66
CA GLY A 249 1.62 -32.57 5.19
C GLY A 249 2.68 -31.95 4.26
N VAL A 250 2.28 -31.18 3.25
CA VAL A 250 3.21 -30.45 2.39
C VAL A 250 3.54 -29.09 3.03
N SER A 251 4.81 -28.65 2.97
CA SER A 251 5.18 -27.28 3.36
C SER A 251 4.93 -26.30 2.21
N PHE A 252 4.56 -25.06 2.54
CA PHE A 252 4.32 -24.03 1.52
C PHE A 252 5.60 -23.64 0.76
N VAL A 253 6.76 -23.66 1.44
CA VAL A 253 8.05 -23.41 0.79
C VAL A 253 8.38 -24.49 -0.23
N ASP A 254 8.10 -25.75 0.06
CA ASP A 254 8.36 -26.86 -0.88
C ASP A 254 7.34 -26.89 -2.03
N ALA A 255 6.08 -26.51 -1.77
CA ALA A 255 5.01 -26.51 -2.77
C ALA A 255 5.06 -25.31 -3.72
N ALA A 256 5.35 -24.11 -3.21
CA ALA A 256 5.23 -22.85 -3.96
C ALA A 256 6.56 -22.12 -4.17
N GLY A 257 7.66 -22.63 -3.59
CA GLY A 257 8.99 -22.03 -3.73
C GLY A 257 9.00 -20.53 -3.36
N PRO A 258 9.43 -19.65 -4.29
CA PRO A 258 9.50 -18.21 -4.03
C PRO A 258 8.16 -17.56 -3.68
N ALA A 259 7.02 -18.11 -4.10
CA ALA A 259 5.68 -17.59 -3.81
C ALA A 259 5.05 -18.17 -2.53
N ALA A 260 5.86 -18.75 -1.64
CA ALA A 260 5.39 -19.46 -0.45
C ALA A 260 4.50 -18.61 0.45
N PHE A 261 4.89 -17.35 0.68
CA PHE A 261 4.16 -16.44 1.55
C PHE A 261 2.75 -16.14 1.01
N VAL A 262 2.66 -15.64 -0.21
CA VAL A 262 1.37 -15.26 -0.79
C VAL A 262 0.48 -16.49 -1.01
N THR A 263 1.07 -17.66 -1.29
CA THR A 263 0.34 -18.93 -1.40
C THR A 263 -0.24 -19.36 -0.05
N TYR A 264 0.52 -19.21 1.04
CA TYR A 264 0.02 -19.47 2.39
C TYR A 264 -1.14 -18.53 2.74
N VAL A 265 -0.99 -17.22 2.49
CA VAL A 265 -2.06 -16.26 2.77
C VAL A 265 -3.33 -16.61 2.00
N ARG A 266 -3.23 -16.99 0.73
CA ARG A 266 -4.37 -17.42 -0.11
C ARG A 266 -5.02 -18.70 0.43
N ALA A 267 -4.20 -19.71 0.67
CA ALA A 267 -4.64 -21.06 0.97
C ALA A 267 -5.16 -21.24 2.40
N ILE A 268 -4.68 -20.44 3.36
CA ILE A 268 -5.04 -20.51 4.78
C ILE A 268 -5.87 -19.28 5.16
N ILE A 269 -5.28 -18.10 5.16
CA ILE A 269 -5.90 -16.91 5.74
C ILE A 269 -7.13 -16.48 4.93
N LEU A 270 -6.97 -16.25 3.63
CA LEU A 270 -8.07 -15.82 2.76
C LEU A 270 -9.16 -16.88 2.67
N ARG A 271 -8.77 -18.17 2.48
CA ARG A 271 -9.72 -19.27 2.38
C ARG A 271 -10.66 -19.33 3.59
N ASP A 272 -10.08 -19.18 4.79
CA ASP A 272 -10.79 -19.44 6.04
C ASP A 272 -11.49 -18.19 6.62
N THR A 273 -10.99 -16.99 6.32
CA THR A 273 -11.52 -15.72 6.85
C THR A 273 -12.30 -14.88 5.83
N GLY A 274 -12.11 -15.11 4.52
CA GLY A 274 -13.07 -14.76 3.49
C GLY A 274 -13.04 -13.33 2.94
N ALA A 275 -12.04 -12.47 3.25
CA ALA A 275 -11.96 -11.10 2.70
C ALA A 275 -11.47 -11.08 1.23
N CYS A 276 -12.12 -11.87 0.35
CA CYS A 276 -11.83 -11.90 -1.08
C CYS A 276 -12.33 -10.62 -1.78
N ILE A 277 -11.61 -10.20 -2.80
CA ILE A 277 -12.08 -9.14 -3.70
C ILE A 277 -13.17 -9.68 -4.62
N SER A 278 -14.03 -8.81 -5.15
CA SER A 278 -14.94 -9.21 -6.22
C SER A 278 -14.27 -9.07 -7.59
N PRO A 279 -14.58 -9.94 -8.57
CA PRO A 279 -14.05 -9.81 -9.94
C PRO A 279 -14.35 -8.45 -10.58
N PHE A 280 -15.51 -7.86 -10.28
CA PHE A 280 -15.86 -6.52 -10.76
C PHE A 280 -14.96 -5.44 -10.17
N ASN A 281 -14.64 -5.50 -8.87
CA ASN A 281 -13.71 -4.56 -8.25
C ASN A 281 -12.30 -4.74 -8.81
N ALA A 282 -11.82 -5.98 -8.97
CA ALA A 282 -10.53 -6.26 -9.60
C ALA A 282 -10.44 -5.68 -11.02
N TRP A 283 -11.51 -5.79 -11.79
CA TRP A 283 -11.61 -5.21 -13.13
C TRP A 283 -11.55 -3.68 -13.12
N LEU A 284 -12.24 -3.00 -12.19
CA LEU A 284 -12.16 -1.55 -12.02
C LEU A 284 -10.73 -1.11 -11.64
N LEU A 285 -10.06 -1.87 -10.77
CA LEU A 285 -8.66 -1.60 -10.39
C LEU A 285 -7.69 -1.81 -11.56
N LEU A 286 -7.95 -2.79 -12.42
CA LEU A 286 -7.21 -2.95 -13.69
C LEU A 286 -7.33 -1.72 -14.58
N GLN A 287 -8.54 -1.16 -14.74
CA GLN A 287 -8.76 0.07 -15.51
C GLN A 287 -7.96 1.24 -14.90
N GLY A 288 -7.95 1.37 -13.58
CA GLY A 288 -7.13 2.36 -12.90
C GLY A 288 -5.63 2.14 -13.14
N THR A 289 -5.17 0.90 -13.09
CA THR A 289 -3.75 0.54 -13.29
C THR A 289 -3.26 0.94 -14.68
N GLU A 290 -4.09 0.80 -15.73
CA GLU A 290 -3.72 1.10 -17.12
C GLU A 290 -3.33 2.58 -17.35
N THR A 291 -3.74 3.49 -16.48
CA THR A 291 -3.42 4.92 -16.57
C THR A 291 -2.60 5.42 -15.36
N LEU A 292 -2.04 4.52 -14.57
CA LEU A 292 -1.36 4.87 -13.31
C LEU A 292 -0.22 5.87 -13.53
N SER A 293 0.70 5.59 -14.44
CA SER A 293 1.85 6.46 -14.73
C SER A 293 1.40 7.85 -15.18
N LEU A 294 0.44 7.93 -16.11
CA LEU A 294 -0.08 9.20 -16.63
C LEU A 294 -0.72 10.07 -15.55
N ARG A 295 -1.45 9.43 -14.63
CA ARG A 295 -2.09 10.14 -13.51
C ARG A 295 -1.05 10.64 -12.52
N LEU A 296 -0.08 9.81 -12.15
CA LEU A 296 0.96 10.19 -11.20
C LEU A 296 1.88 11.28 -11.72
N ASP A 297 2.23 11.28 -13.01
CA ASP A 297 2.96 12.39 -13.63
C ASP A 297 2.19 13.72 -13.46
N ARG A 298 0.87 13.70 -13.70
CA ARG A 298 0.03 14.89 -13.53
C ARG A 298 -0.12 15.28 -12.05
N HIS A 299 -0.32 14.32 -11.15
CA HIS A 299 -0.34 14.60 -9.71
C HIS A 299 0.94 15.29 -9.25
N ASN A 300 2.10 14.77 -9.66
CA ASN A 300 3.42 15.31 -9.29
C ASN A 300 3.67 16.69 -9.90
N GLU A 301 3.30 16.89 -11.17
CA GLU A 301 3.41 18.21 -11.84
C GLU A 301 2.59 19.27 -11.09
N ASN A 302 1.35 18.96 -10.78
CA ASN A 302 0.47 19.85 -10.04
C ASN A 302 1.00 20.11 -8.62
N THR A 303 1.44 19.07 -7.92
CA THR A 303 1.95 19.16 -6.55
C THR A 303 3.16 20.09 -6.46
N LYS A 304 4.13 20.00 -7.38
CA LYS A 304 5.29 20.91 -7.42
C LYS A 304 4.87 22.36 -7.47
N LYS A 305 3.88 22.71 -8.31
CA LYS A 305 3.36 24.06 -8.46
C LYS A 305 2.57 24.53 -7.23
N VAL A 306 1.81 23.63 -6.61
CA VAL A 306 1.08 23.93 -5.36
C VAL A 306 2.06 24.17 -4.20
N VAL A 307 3.08 23.33 -4.04
CA VAL A 307 4.12 23.51 -3.02
C VAL A 307 4.83 24.85 -3.20
N GLU A 308 5.23 25.18 -4.43
CA GLU A 308 5.85 26.48 -4.74
C GLU A 308 4.92 27.67 -4.42
N PHE A 309 3.63 27.55 -4.72
CA PHE A 309 2.64 28.58 -4.41
C PHE A 309 2.46 28.76 -2.90
N LEU A 310 2.22 27.66 -2.17
CA LEU A 310 1.99 27.70 -0.73
C LEU A 310 3.21 28.22 0.05
N THR A 311 4.42 27.83 -0.34
CA THR A 311 5.67 28.31 0.30
C THR A 311 5.83 29.82 0.22
N LYS A 312 5.27 30.48 -0.82
CA LYS A 312 5.34 31.93 -1.01
C LYS A 312 4.14 32.69 -0.46
N HIS A 313 3.07 31.99 -0.06
CA HIS A 313 1.82 32.65 0.31
C HIS A 313 1.89 33.23 1.74
N PRO A 314 1.48 34.52 1.96
CA PRO A 314 1.66 35.20 3.24
C PRO A 314 0.84 34.62 4.40
N LYS A 315 -0.25 33.89 4.13
CA LYS A 315 -1.09 33.21 5.14
C LYS A 315 -0.60 31.80 5.52
N VAL A 316 0.41 31.26 4.81
CA VAL A 316 1.00 29.96 5.10
C VAL A 316 2.16 30.13 6.08
N ALA A 317 2.19 29.32 7.14
CA ALA A 317 3.26 29.33 8.12
C ALA A 317 4.38 28.36 7.75
N HIS A 318 4.02 27.16 7.30
CA HIS A 318 4.96 26.09 6.93
C HIS A 318 4.36 25.20 5.86
N VAL A 319 5.20 24.63 4.99
CA VAL A 319 4.83 23.58 4.03
C VAL A 319 5.70 22.36 4.31
N ASN A 320 5.06 21.26 4.67
CA ASN A 320 5.75 20.01 4.97
C ASN A 320 5.77 19.11 3.72
N HIS A 321 6.78 19.30 2.84
CA HIS A 321 6.92 18.51 1.62
C HIS A 321 8.38 18.14 1.37
N PRO A 322 8.71 16.84 1.15
CA PRO A 322 10.10 16.37 1.08
C PRO A 322 10.89 16.86 -0.14
N SER A 323 10.24 17.46 -1.14
CA SER A 323 10.97 18.11 -2.25
C SER A 323 11.63 19.44 -1.86
N LEU A 324 11.30 20.03 -0.72
CA LEU A 324 11.90 21.27 -0.26
C LEU A 324 13.32 20.99 0.25
N PRO A 325 14.31 21.82 -0.13
CA PRO A 325 15.71 21.57 0.21
C PRO A 325 16.06 21.57 1.72
N ASP A 326 15.23 22.21 2.52
CA ASP A 326 15.35 22.30 3.97
C ASP A 326 14.56 21.22 4.72
N HIS A 327 13.83 20.37 4.00
CA HIS A 327 13.10 19.25 4.61
C HIS A 327 14.09 18.16 5.07
N PRO A 328 13.90 17.58 6.27
CA PRO A 328 14.82 16.54 6.80
C PRO A 328 15.01 15.35 5.86
N ASP A 329 13.95 14.96 5.15
CA ASP A 329 13.95 13.79 4.26
C ASP A 329 14.29 14.13 2.79
N HIS A 330 14.74 15.35 2.51
CA HIS A 330 15.01 15.76 1.13
C HIS A 330 15.99 14.82 0.41
N ALA A 331 17.06 14.40 1.09
CA ALA A 331 18.03 13.49 0.51
C ALA A 331 17.43 12.09 0.19
N LEU A 332 16.55 11.58 1.05
CA LEU A 332 15.85 10.32 0.82
C LEU A 332 14.79 10.46 -0.28
N TYR A 333 14.13 11.61 -0.37
CA TYR A 333 13.22 11.91 -1.47
C TYR A 333 13.95 11.89 -2.82
N GLU A 334 15.08 12.57 -2.95
CA GLU A 334 15.88 12.54 -4.17
C GLU A 334 16.40 11.12 -4.51
N LYS A 335 16.71 10.31 -3.49
CA LYS A 335 17.16 8.92 -3.65
C LYS A 335 16.04 8.00 -4.15
N TYR A 336 14.87 8.04 -3.51
CA TYR A 336 13.82 7.03 -3.72
C TYR A 336 12.74 7.45 -4.73
N PHE A 337 12.56 8.75 -4.97
CA PHE A 337 11.48 9.28 -5.80
C PHE A 337 11.98 10.12 -6.99
N PRO A 338 12.82 9.55 -7.88
CA PRO A 338 13.37 10.30 -9.02
C PRO A 338 12.30 10.82 -9.99
N ASN A 339 11.11 10.18 -10.00
CA ASN A 339 9.95 10.61 -10.80
C ASN A 339 9.01 11.57 -10.04
N GLY A 340 9.43 12.03 -8.86
CA GLY A 340 8.59 12.82 -7.96
C GLY A 340 7.72 11.94 -7.07
N GLY A 341 6.97 12.56 -6.17
CA GLY A 341 6.11 11.88 -5.22
C GLY A 341 5.46 12.85 -4.24
N ALA A 342 4.86 12.31 -3.18
CA ALA A 342 4.27 13.08 -2.10
C ALA A 342 3.19 14.08 -2.54
N SER A 343 2.30 13.68 -3.47
CA SER A 343 1.14 14.50 -3.83
C SER A 343 0.08 14.58 -2.72
N ILE A 344 0.32 13.86 -1.64
CA ILE A 344 -0.40 13.95 -0.37
C ILE A 344 0.60 14.52 0.64
N PHE A 345 0.33 15.69 1.17
CA PHE A 345 1.24 16.38 2.09
C PHE A 345 0.48 17.32 3.01
N THR A 346 1.17 17.89 3.99
CA THR A 346 0.59 18.83 4.94
C THR A 346 1.19 20.22 4.81
N PHE A 347 0.43 21.21 5.22
CA PHE A 347 0.92 22.55 5.46
C PHE A 347 0.21 23.15 6.66
N ASP A 348 0.85 24.11 7.32
CA ASP A 348 0.30 24.84 8.43
C ASP A 348 -0.12 26.24 7.96
N ILE A 349 -1.38 26.60 8.21
CA ILE A 349 -1.84 27.98 8.00
C ILE A 349 -1.44 28.86 9.19
N LYS A 350 -1.23 30.14 8.97
CA LYS A 350 -1.03 31.08 10.10
C LYS A 350 -2.31 31.22 10.91
N GLY A 351 -2.19 31.10 12.21
CA GLY A 351 -3.31 31.06 13.15
C GLY A 351 -3.43 29.70 13.81
N GLY A 352 -4.63 29.27 14.11
CA GLY A 352 -4.95 28.00 14.76
C GLY A 352 -6.02 27.21 14.00
N GLN A 353 -6.75 26.37 14.75
CA GLN A 353 -7.83 25.55 14.21
C GLN A 353 -8.94 26.38 13.52
N LYS A 354 -9.25 27.57 14.04
CA LYS A 354 -10.28 28.43 13.46
C LYS A 354 -9.93 28.81 12.01
N GLU A 355 -8.73 29.29 11.79
CA GLU A 355 -8.23 29.70 10.47
C GLU A 355 -8.10 28.50 9.51
N ALA A 356 -7.70 27.34 10.03
CA ALA A 356 -7.69 26.11 9.23
C ALA A 356 -9.10 25.70 8.77
N PHE A 357 -10.09 25.80 9.63
CA PHE A 357 -11.48 25.50 9.27
C PHE A 357 -12.05 26.53 8.29
N GLU A 358 -11.80 27.83 8.51
CA GLU A 358 -12.22 28.88 7.57
C GLU A 358 -11.63 28.65 6.17
N PHE A 359 -10.34 28.29 6.09
CA PHE A 359 -9.72 27.94 4.81
C PHE A 359 -10.43 26.76 4.14
N ILE A 360 -10.62 25.65 4.86
CA ILE A 360 -11.25 24.43 4.32
C ILE A 360 -12.67 24.72 3.83
N ASP A 361 -13.45 25.46 4.61
CA ASP A 361 -14.86 25.77 4.29
C ASP A 361 -15.00 26.71 3.07
N HIS A 362 -13.98 27.47 2.70
CA HIS A 362 -13.97 28.36 1.53
C HIS A 362 -13.49 27.65 0.24
N LEU A 363 -12.93 26.45 0.31
CA LEU A 363 -12.54 25.69 -0.89
C LEU A 363 -13.79 25.29 -1.71
N LYS A 364 -13.66 25.32 -3.04
CA LYS A 364 -14.73 25.03 -3.99
C LYS A 364 -14.46 23.80 -4.86
N ILE A 365 -13.19 23.52 -5.15
CA ILE A 365 -12.74 22.38 -5.95
C ILE A 365 -12.38 21.21 -5.07
N PHE A 366 -11.64 21.46 -3.99
CA PHE A 366 -11.23 20.43 -3.04
C PHE A 366 -12.43 19.86 -2.30
N SER A 367 -12.57 18.54 -2.32
CA SER A 367 -13.61 17.87 -1.53
C SER A 367 -13.11 17.57 -0.11
N LEU A 368 -13.88 17.97 0.90
CA LEU A 368 -13.61 17.65 2.30
C LEU A 368 -14.12 16.23 2.60
N LEU A 369 -13.22 15.28 2.76
CA LEU A 369 -13.54 13.88 3.05
C LEU A 369 -12.33 13.08 3.52
N ALA A 370 -12.60 11.94 4.19
CA ALA A 370 -11.58 11.04 4.69
C ALA A 370 -11.06 10.09 3.60
N ASN A 371 -10.50 10.63 2.51
CA ASN A 371 -9.82 9.87 1.46
C ASN A 371 -8.58 10.62 0.99
N VAL A 372 -7.76 9.98 0.12
CA VAL A 372 -6.57 10.53 -0.52
C VAL A 372 -6.34 9.84 -1.86
N ALA A 373 -5.44 10.37 -2.68
CA ALA A 373 -4.98 9.71 -3.91
C ALA A 373 -6.10 9.49 -4.95
N ASP A 374 -7.05 10.40 -5.00
CA ASP A 374 -8.09 10.49 -6.04
C ASP A 374 -7.61 11.42 -7.16
N VAL A 375 -8.11 11.22 -8.37
CA VAL A 375 -7.90 12.16 -9.50
C VAL A 375 -8.45 13.57 -9.21
N LYS A 376 -9.36 13.69 -8.23
CA LYS A 376 -9.88 14.97 -7.73
C LYS A 376 -9.09 15.40 -6.50
N SER A 377 -8.87 16.70 -6.37
CA SER A 377 -8.22 17.29 -5.21
C SER A 377 -9.07 17.15 -3.94
N LEU A 378 -8.44 16.74 -2.85
CA LEU A 378 -9.09 16.47 -1.57
C LEU A 378 -8.39 17.25 -0.44
N VAL A 379 -9.14 17.54 0.61
CA VAL A 379 -8.67 18.23 1.82
C VAL A 379 -9.23 17.59 3.08
N ILE A 380 -8.47 17.62 4.17
CA ILE A 380 -8.96 17.27 5.50
C ILE A 380 -8.13 17.98 6.58
N HIS A 381 -8.73 18.17 7.75
CA HIS A 381 -8.05 18.62 8.97
C HIS A 381 -7.67 17.39 9.83
N PRO A 382 -6.39 16.97 9.85
CA PRO A 382 -6.01 15.69 10.46
C PRO A 382 -6.32 15.62 11.96
N ALA A 383 -5.98 16.67 12.72
CA ALA A 383 -6.10 16.68 14.17
C ALA A 383 -7.53 16.42 14.68
N THR A 384 -8.56 16.87 13.96
CA THR A 384 -9.97 16.70 14.37
C THR A 384 -10.69 15.56 13.66
N THR A 385 -10.00 14.80 12.78
CA THR A 385 -10.63 13.76 11.96
C THR A 385 -9.83 12.47 11.97
N THR A 386 -8.87 12.31 11.04
CA THR A 386 -8.13 11.06 10.86
C THR A 386 -7.20 10.70 12.02
N HIS A 387 -6.84 11.65 12.88
CA HIS A 387 -5.98 11.49 14.05
C HIS A 387 -6.64 11.99 15.35
N ALA A 388 -7.98 12.15 15.35
CA ALA A 388 -8.72 12.67 16.49
C ALA A 388 -8.67 11.77 17.75
N GLN A 389 -8.20 10.54 17.63
CA GLN A 389 -7.98 9.63 18.76
C GLN A 389 -6.65 9.87 19.49
N LEU A 390 -5.71 10.59 18.88
CA LEU A 390 -4.42 10.90 19.48
C LEU A 390 -4.55 12.02 20.54
N SER A 391 -3.78 11.92 21.60
CA SER A 391 -3.64 13.02 22.57
C SER A 391 -2.88 14.21 21.96
N PRO A 392 -2.96 15.41 22.57
CA PRO A 392 -2.17 16.56 22.08
C PRO A 392 -0.65 16.30 22.00
N GLU A 393 -0.10 15.52 22.95
CA GLU A 393 1.31 15.15 22.97
C GLU A 393 1.67 14.17 21.82
N GLU A 394 0.79 13.21 21.56
CA GLU A 394 0.97 12.28 20.42
C GLU A 394 0.81 12.98 19.06
N LEU A 395 -0.09 13.96 18.94
CA LEU A 395 -0.22 14.78 17.74
C LEU A 395 1.07 15.58 17.47
N GLU A 396 1.65 16.18 18.51
CA GLU A 396 2.93 16.90 18.41
C GLU A 396 4.08 15.96 18.01
N ASP A 397 4.14 14.74 18.59
CA ASP A 397 5.16 13.72 18.28
C ASP A 397 5.14 13.26 16.80
N VAL A 398 3.96 13.33 16.17
CA VAL A 398 3.81 13.03 14.74
C VAL A 398 3.72 14.27 13.85
N GLY A 399 4.01 15.46 14.39
CA GLY A 399 4.06 16.73 13.65
C GLY A 399 2.71 17.20 13.11
N ILE A 400 1.63 16.98 13.86
CA ILE A 400 0.28 17.47 13.54
C ILE A 400 -0.12 18.52 14.56
N HIS A 401 -0.31 19.76 14.10
CA HIS A 401 -0.74 20.88 14.92
C HIS A 401 -2.23 21.21 14.70
N GLU A 402 -2.78 22.09 15.51
CA GLU A 402 -4.18 22.54 15.37
C GLU A 402 -4.47 23.34 14.09
N ASN A 403 -3.44 23.85 13.42
CA ASN A 403 -3.51 24.59 12.16
C ASN A 403 -2.99 23.77 10.96
N THR A 404 -2.71 22.48 11.14
CA THR A 404 -2.24 21.60 10.08
C THR A 404 -3.39 21.16 9.18
N ILE A 405 -3.20 21.30 7.88
CA ILE A 405 -4.14 20.91 6.83
C ILE A 405 -3.46 19.89 5.92
N ARG A 406 -4.11 18.77 5.64
CA ARG A 406 -3.64 17.79 4.65
C ARG A 406 -4.34 18.00 3.33
N LEU A 407 -3.55 18.12 2.26
CA LEU A 407 -4.00 18.13 0.88
C LEU A 407 -3.67 16.79 0.20
N SER A 408 -4.52 16.39 -0.73
CA SER A 408 -4.25 15.37 -1.74
C SER A 408 -4.51 16.01 -3.10
N ILE A 409 -3.43 16.32 -3.81
CA ILE A 409 -3.50 17.11 -5.05
C ILE A 409 -3.95 16.21 -6.20
N GLY A 410 -5.01 16.63 -6.88
CA GLY A 410 -5.60 15.91 -8.01
C GLY A 410 -4.98 16.25 -9.37
N THR A 411 -5.69 15.86 -10.42
CA THR A 411 -5.25 16.00 -11.81
C THR A 411 -5.96 17.13 -12.57
N GLU A 412 -6.71 17.97 -11.88
CA GLU A 412 -7.39 19.13 -12.45
C GLU A 412 -6.39 20.10 -13.09
N HIS A 413 -6.89 21.09 -13.84
CA HIS A 413 -6.02 22.12 -14.39
C HIS A 413 -5.37 22.92 -13.26
N ILE A 414 -4.06 23.10 -13.33
CA ILE A 414 -3.29 23.70 -12.24
C ILE A 414 -3.74 25.12 -11.88
N ASP A 415 -4.10 25.93 -12.88
CA ASP A 415 -4.54 27.31 -12.62
C ASP A 415 -5.85 27.33 -11.81
N ASP A 416 -6.72 26.36 -12.00
CA ASP A 416 -7.96 26.24 -11.22
C ASP A 416 -7.67 25.81 -9.77
N ILE A 417 -6.74 24.86 -9.58
CA ILE A 417 -6.27 24.45 -8.23
C ILE A 417 -5.68 25.66 -7.50
N LEU A 418 -4.76 26.39 -8.14
CA LEU A 418 -4.10 27.55 -7.52
C LEU A 418 -5.09 28.68 -7.22
N ALA A 419 -6.03 28.94 -8.13
CA ALA A 419 -7.06 29.95 -7.92
C ALA A 419 -8.00 29.59 -6.75
N ASP A 420 -8.32 28.30 -6.57
CA ASP A 420 -9.15 27.85 -5.45
C ASP A 420 -8.41 27.96 -4.12
N LEU A 421 -7.14 27.57 -4.08
CA LEU A 421 -6.29 27.75 -2.89
C LEU A 421 -6.11 29.23 -2.53
N ASP A 422 -5.83 30.09 -3.52
CA ASP A 422 -5.62 31.52 -3.30
C ASP A 422 -6.88 32.21 -2.75
N GLN A 423 -8.05 31.96 -3.37
CA GLN A 423 -9.29 32.56 -2.91
C GLN A 423 -9.67 32.09 -1.50
N ALA A 424 -9.42 30.82 -1.15
CA ALA A 424 -9.71 30.29 0.17
C ALA A 424 -8.75 30.84 1.23
N LEU A 425 -7.44 30.93 0.95
CA LEU A 425 -6.45 31.53 1.84
C LEU A 425 -6.74 33.04 2.07
N ASN A 426 -7.15 33.78 1.04
CA ASN A 426 -7.49 35.22 1.16
C ASN A 426 -8.80 35.46 1.90
N ALA A 427 -9.68 34.48 1.99
CA ALA A 427 -10.94 34.58 2.74
C ALA A 427 -10.77 34.42 4.26
N VAL A 428 -9.66 33.86 4.73
CA VAL A 428 -9.35 33.72 6.16
C VAL A 428 -9.07 35.08 6.77
N GLU A 429 -9.75 35.42 7.86
CA GLU A 429 -9.62 36.69 8.59
C GLU A 429 -8.42 36.76 9.57
#